data_b933a156a1193f8dc923e21fbebaca68
#
_entry.id   b933a156a1193f8dc923e21fbebaca68
#
_cell.length_a   1.000
_cell.length_b   1.000
_cell.length_c   1.000
_cell.angle_alpha   90.00
_cell.angle_beta   90.00
_cell.angle_gamma   90.00
#
_symmetry.space_group_name_H-M   'P 1'
#
loop_
_entity.id
_entity.type
_entity.pdbx_description
1 polymer ?
#
loop_
_entity_poly.entity_id
_entity_poly.type
_entity_poly.pdbx_seq_one_letter_code
_entity_poly.pdbx_strand_id
1 'polypeptide(L)'
;MQDDEAIFNCSISFQKKEKGLEHQISMPKVPEPESLQNEQEHREAALAELNIKKEDMPMFARQQEIEMRPVEKPNYINPKRMPPYKNTWIKSEGQIPNDQFIQQAFLLYISDMGLLAAANNSVGVNFLTKNLQNASLDHAMWFHRELDLNGWFLYSIESPITRNARGFASGSISVSYTHLRAHETLR
;
A
#
# COMPACT_ATOMS: atom_id res chain seq x y z
N MET A 1 7.36 23.97 5.62
CA MET A 1 6.87 25.11 6.44
C MET A 1 5.60 25.61 5.80
N GLN A 2 4.54 25.73 6.54
CA GLN A 2 3.29 26.38 6.14
C GLN A 2 2.95 27.37 7.26
N ASP A 3 2.71 28.62 6.90
CA ASP A 3 2.43 29.70 7.86
C ASP A 3 3.48 29.78 9.01
N ASP A 4 4.76 29.61 8.66
CA ASP A 4 5.91 29.56 9.56
C ASP A 4 5.94 28.36 10.54
N GLU A 5 5.01 27.41 10.42
CA GLU A 5 5.01 26.17 11.19
C GLU A 5 5.63 25.01 10.42
N ALA A 6 6.38 24.16 11.13
CA ALA A 6 6.93 22.92 10.57
C ALA A 6 5.84 21.86 10.48
N ILE A 7 5.38 21.58 9.27
CA ILE A 7 4.34 20.57 9.00
C ILE A 7 4.90 19.20 8.61
N PHE A 8 6.19 19.14 8.31
CA PHE A 8 6.85 17.90 7.88
C PHE A 8 8.33 17.94 8.27
N ASN A 9 8.83 16.80 8.74
CA ASN A 9 10.24 16.58 9.02
C ASN A 9 10.64 15.20 8.50
N CYS A 10 11.79 15.12 7.83
CA CYS A 10 12.34 13.83 7.39
C CYS A 10 13.86 13.78 7.63
N SER A 11 14.35 12.54 7.79
CA SER A 11 15.77 12.23 7.83
C SER A 11 16.07 11.23 6.72
N ILE A 12 17.08 11.51 5.89
CA ILE A 12 17.44 10.68 4.75
C ILE A 12 18.91 10.30 4.84
N SER A 13 19.19 9.00 4.66
CA SER A 13 20.54 8.47 4.55
C SER A 13 20.79 7.95 3.14
N PHE A 14 21.95 8.24 2.59
CA PHE A 14 22.39 7.77 1.29
C PHE A 14 23.59 6.85 1.43
N GLN A 15 23.62 5.77 0.66
CA GLN A 15 24.73 4.85 0.58
C GLN A 15 25.17 4.66 -0.87
N LYS A 16 26.49 4.61 -1.10
CA LYS A 16 27.03 4.20 -2.38
C LYS A 16 26.77 2.71 -2.61
N LYS A 17 26.57 2.34 -3.87
CA LYS A 17 26.38 0.93 -4.25
C LYS A 17 27.65 0.12 -3.96
N GLU A 18 27.51 -0.90 -3.15
CA GLU A 18 28.59 -1.79 -2.72
C GLU A 18 28.19 -3.25 -2.95
N LYS A 19 29.20 -4.12 -3.18
CA LYS A 19 28.98 -5.56 -3.22
C LYS A 19 29.05 -6.12 -1.79
N GLY A 20 28.11 -6.97 -1.44
CA GLY A 20 28.04 -7.60 -0.12
C GLY A 20 27.40 -8.99 -0.16
N LEU A 21 27.16 -9.55 1.01
CA LEU A 21 26.37 -10.78 1.17
C LEU A 21 24.90 -10.45 0.89
N GLU A 22 24.17 -11.38 0.28
CA GLU A 22 22.79 -11.20 -0.10
C GLU A 22 21.91 -12.25 0.58
N HIS A 23 20.79 -11.79 1.11
CA HIS A 23 19.71 -12.63 1.61
C HIS A 23 18.37 -11.90 1.40
N GLN A 24 17.36 -12.62 1.02
CA GLN A 24 15.98 -12.12 0.96
C GLN A 24 14.99 -13.25 1.24
N ILE A 25 13.86 -12.89 1.84
CA ILE A 25 12.73 -13.81 1.99
C ILE A 25 12.02 -14.01 0.64
N SER A 26 11.37 -15.15 0.48
CA SER A 26 10.55 -15.40 -0.71
C SER A 26 9.28 -14.55 -0.69
N MET A 27 8.86 -14.08 -1.86
CA MET A 27 7.56 -13.46 -2.05
C MET A 27 6.44 -14.41 -1.59
N PRO A 28 5.41 -13.92 -0.88
CA PRO A 28 4.26 -14.74 -0.53
C PRO A 28 3.61 -15.36 -1.77
N LYS A 29 3.13 -16.58 -1.63
CA LYS A 29 2.37 -17.26 -2.69
C LYS A 29 0.93 -16.77 -2.64
N VAL A 30 0.54 -15.99 -3.60
CA VAL A 30 -0.81 -15.41 -3.76
C VAL A 30 -1.32 -15.66 -5.17
N PRO A 31 -2.64 -15.58 -5.40
CA PRO A 31 -3.20 -15.64 -6.76
C PRO A 31 -2.61 -14.57 -7.68
N GLU A 32 -2.47 -14.89 -8.96
CA GLU A 32 -1.99 -13.94 -9.96
C GLU A 32 -2.97 -12.78 -10.15
N PRO A 33 -2.49 -11.57 -10.44
CA PRO A 33 -3.33 -10.38 -10.49
C PRO A 33 -4.47 -10.47 -11.51
N GLU A 34 -4.27 -11.17 -12.63
CA GLU A 34 -5.29 -11.35 -13.68
C GLU A 34 -6.54 -12.10 -13.21
N SER A 35 -6.42 -12.87 -12.14
CA SER A 35 -7.54 -13.62 -11.54
C SER A 35 -8.32 -12.83 -10.49
N LEU A 36 -7.87 -11.62 -10.15
CA LEU A 36 -8.44 -10.82 -9.07
C LEU A 36 -9.23 -9.62 -9.63
N GLN A 37 -10.31 -9.27 -8.93
CA GLN A 37 -11.02 -8.01 -9.18
C GLN A 37 -10.16 -6.82 -8.74
N ASN A 38 -10.29 -5.70 -9.43
CA ASN A 38 -9.58 -4.51 -9.03
C ASN A 38 -10.27 -3.78 -7.85
N GLU A 39 -9.51 -2.94 -7.18
CA GLU A 39 -9.98 -2.20 -6.00
C GLU A 39 -11.15 -1.25 -6.34
N GLN A 40 -11.16 -0.66 -7.54
CA GLN A 40 -12.21 0.24 -7.98
C GLN A 40 -13.56 -0.48 -8.12
N GLU A 41 -13.56 -1.70 -8.67
CA GLU A 41 -14.77 -2.53 -8.78
C GLU A 41 -15.34 -2.87 -7.39
N HIS A 42 -14.48 -3.18 -6.42
CA HIS A 42 -14.90 -3.41 -5.04
C HIS A 42 -15.51 -2.15 -4.40
N ARG A 43 -14.93 -0.98 -4.65
CA ARG A 43 -15.45 0.30 -4.14
C ARG A 43 -16.80 0.66 -4.76
N GLU A 44 -16.93 0.50 -6.06
CA GLU A 44 -18.19 0.78 -6.78
C GLU A 44 -19.32 -0.15 -6.32
N ALA A 45 -19.03 -1.43 -6.15
CA ALA A 45 -19.98 -2.38 -5.60
C ALA A 45 -20.42 -2.01 -4.17
N ALA A 46 -19.50 -1.56 -3.33
CA ALA A 46 -19.79 -1.12 -1.98
C ALA A 46 -20.66 0.15 -1.95
N LEU A 47 -20.39 1.13 -2.80
CA LEU A 47 -21.22 2.33 -2.92
C LEU A 47 -22.64 1.98 -3.37
N ALA A 48 -22.78 1.10 -4.34
CA ALA A 48 -24.09 0.65 -4.84
C ALA A 48 -24.90 -0.06 -3.75
N GLU A 49 -24.28 -0.95 -2.97
CA GLU A 49 -24.94 -1.69 -1.88
C GLU A 49 -25.35 -0.75 -0.73
N LEU A 50 -24.54 0.26 -0.44
CA LEU A 50 -24.83 1.26 0.60
C LEU A 50 -25.80 2.36 0.14
N ASN A 51 -26.21 2.37 -1.15
CA ASN A 51 -26.98 3.43 -1.79
C ASN A 51 -26.33 4.82 -1.64
N ILE A 52 -25.00 4.88 -1.69
CA ILE A 52 -24.22 6.12 -1.62
C ILE A 52 -23.88 6.54 -3.05
N LYS A 53 -24.15 7.80 -3.39
CA LYS A 53 -23.75 8.34 -4.70
C LYS A 53 -22.25 8.62 -4.74
N LYS A 54 -21.65 8.47 -5.92
CA LYS A 54 -20.21 8.75 -6.14
C LYS A 54 -19.84 10.20 -5.78
N GLU A 55 -20.77 11.13 -6.01
CA GLU A 55 -20.61 12.55 -5.69
C GLU A 55 -20.50 12.82 -4.19
N ASP A 56 -21.14 11.98 -3.37
CA ASP A 56 -21.13 12.11 -1.90
C ASP A 56 -19.83 11.56 -1.27
N MET A 57 -19.10 10.75 -2.04
CA MET A 57 -17.80 10.16 -1.61
C MET A 57 -16.72 10.26 -2.71
N PRO A 58 -16.35 11.46 -3.12
CA PRO A 58 -15.48 11.64 -4.30
C PRO A 58 -14.09 11.00 -4.13
N MET A 59 -13.52 11.02 -2.94
CA MET A 59 -12.21 10.37 -2.70
C MET A 59 -12.28 8.85 -2.83
N PHE A 60 -13.39 8.24 -2.42
CA PHE A 60 -13.60 6.80 -2.53
C PHE A 60 -13.93 6.37 -3.97
N ALA A 61 -14.66 7.21 -4.68
CA ALA A 61 -15.08 6.96 -6.06
C ALA A 61 -14.05 7.37 -7.11
N ARG A 62 -13.00 8.12 -6.70
CA ARG A 62 -11.97 8.62 -7.62
C ARG A 62 -11.21 7.47 -8.26
N GLN A 63 -11.17 7.46 -9.58
CA GLN A 63 -10.25 6.61 -10.34
C GLN A 63 -8.82 7.04 -10.06
N GLN A 64 -7.96 6.09 -9.79
CA GLN A 64 -6.53 6.33 -9.56
C GLN A 64 -5.75 5.99 -10.83
N GLU A 65 -4.61 6.61 -11.00
CA GLU A 65 -3.66 6.31 -12.09
C GLU A 65 -2.79 5.07 -11.79
N ILE A 66 -3.23 4.30 -10.82
CA ILE A 66 -2.64 3.03 -10.40
C ILE A 66 -3.76 1.98 -10.30
N GLU A 67 -3.51 0.85 -10.90
CA GLU A 67 -4.37 -0.32 -10.74
C GLU A 67 -3.96 -1.09 -9.49
N MET A 68 -4.92 -1.37 -8.62
CA MET A 68 -4.73 -2.17 -7.42
C MET A 68 -5.69 -3.36 -7.43
N ARG A 69 -5.16 -4.55 -7.16
CA ARG A 69 -5.94 -5.78 -7.04
C ARG A 69 -5.67 -6.45 -5.70
N PRO A 70 -6.56 -6.26 -4.73
CA PRO A 70 -6.42 -6.85 -3.41
C PRO A 70 -6.59 -8.37 -3.48
N VAL A 71 -5.69 -9.10 -2.83
CA VAL A 71 -5.79 -10.56 -2.69
C VAL A 71 -6.88 -10.90 -1.68
N GLU A 72 -6.86 -10.26 -0.52
CA GLU A 72 -7.93 -10.36 0.45
C GLU A 72 -9.04 -9.38 0.08
N LYS A 73 -10.25 -9.89 -0.10
CA LYS A 73 -11.42 -9.08 -0.47
C LYS A 73 -11.62 -7.95 0.55
N PRO A 74 -11.65 -6.68 0.11
CA PRO A 74 -11.88 -5.57 1.02
C PRO A 74 -13.24 -5.66 1.71
N ASN A 75 -13.28 -5.34 2.99
CA ASN A 75 -14.50 -5.33 3.78
C ASN A 75 -14.97 -3.88 4.02
N TYR A 76 -15.58 -3.29 3.00
CA TYR A 76 -16.11 -1.93 3.09
C TYR A 76 -17.46 -1.85 3.80
N ILE A 77 -18.24 -2.93 3.70
CA ILE A 77 -19.60 -3.02 4.24
C ILE A 77 -19.56 -3.96 5.44
N ASN A 78 -20.10 -3.52 6.57
CA ASN A 78 -20.10 -4.28 7.81
C ASN A 78 -18.70 -4.79 8.21
N PRO A 79 -17.76 -3.90 8.52
CA PRO A 79 -16.40 -4.27 8.84
C PRO A 79 -16.35 -5.27 10.00
N LYS A 80 -15.66 -6.36 9.79
CA LYS A 80 -15.42 -7.43 10.76
C LYS A 80 -13.92 -7.58 10.98
N ARG A 81 -13.53 -8.18 12.09
CA ARG A 81 -12.13 -8.55 12.30
C ARG A 81 -11.68 -9.49 11.19
N MET A 82 -10.60 -9.13 10.56
CA MET A 82 -9.91 -9.87 9.51
C MET A 82 -8.48 -10.16 9.98
N PRO A 83 -7.76 -11.08 9.32
CA PRO A 83 -6.35 -11.27 9.57
C PRO A 83 -5.58 -9.95 9.47
N PRO A 84 -4.54 -9.74 10.32
CA PRO A 84 -3.79 -8.49 10.38
C PRO A 84 -2.76 -8.37 9.24
N TYR A 85 -3.13 -8.77 8.05
CA TYR A 85 -2.30 -8.64 6.86
C TYR A 85 -3.15 -8.24 5.66
N LYS A 86 -2.50 -7.68 4.66
CA LYS A 86 -3.09 -7.32 3.38
C LYS A 86 -2.05 -7.52 2.28
N ASN A 87 -2.44 -8.23 1.23
CA ASN A 87 -1.64 -8.37 0.02
C ASN A 87 -2.36 -7.67 -1.12
N THR A 88 -1.66 -6.84 -1.87
CA THR A 88 -2.25 -6.11 -2.98
C THR A 88 -1.27 -6.08 -4.15
N TRP A 89 -1.70 -6.56 -5.30
CA TRP A 89 -1.01 -6.32 -6.55
C TRP A 89 -1.23 -4.89 -6.99
N ILE A 90 -0.15 -4.25 -7.41
CA ILE A 90 -0.15 -2.85 -7.84
C ILE A 90 0.56 -2.73 -9.17
N LYS A 91 0.01 -1.89 -10.04
CA LYS A 91 0.59 -1.55 -11.34
C LYS A 91 0.26 -0.10 -11.67
N SER A 92 1.21 0.62 -12.24
CA SER A 92 0.95 1.92 -12.84
C SER A 92 0.17 1.76 -14.16
N GLU A 93 -0.82 2.59 -14.41
CA GLU A 93 -1.50 2.64 -15.71
C GLU A 93 -0.61 3.30 -16.79
N GLY A 94 0.27 4.20 -16.38
CA GLY A 94 1.24 4.86 -17.26
C GLY A 94 2.65 4.27 -17.16
N GLN A 95 3.47 4.59 -18.16
CA GLN A 95 4.89 4.24 -18.15
C GLN A 95 5.65 5.12 -17.14
N ILE A 96 6.32 4.49 -16.19
CA ILE A 96 7.21 5.18 -15.25
C ILE A 96 8.58 5.31 -15.91
N PRO A 97 9.16 6.53 -16.00
CA PRO A 97 10.51 6.70 -16.57
C PRO A 97 11.55 5.81 -15.90
N ASN A 98 12.50 5.31 -16.68
CA ASN A 98 13.63 4.52 -16.16
C ASN A 98 14.69 5.42 -15.50
N ASP A 99 14.26 6.19 -14.52
CA ASP A 99 15.05 7.04 -13.65
C ASP A 99 14.83 6.60 -12.21
N GLN A 100 15.89 6.21 -11.52
CA GLN A 100 15.76 5.63 -10.18
C GLN A 100 15.18 6.60 -9.16
N PHE A 101 15.40 7.91 -9.32
CA PHE A 101 14.78 8.91 -8.46
C PHE A 101 13.25 8.92 -8.64
N ILE A 102 12.78 8.87 -9.88
CA ILE A 102 11.33 8.84 -10.19
C ILE A 102 10.73 7.52 -9.74
N GLN A 103 11.40 6.38 -9.97
CA GLN A 103 10.96 5.06 -9.52
C GLN A 103 10.83 5.02 -7.98
N GLN A 104 11.82 5.54 -7.26
CA GLN A 104 11.80 5.60 -5.79
C GLN A 104 10.72 6.56 -5.28
N ALA A 105 10.53 7.71 -5.91
CA ALA A 105 9.47 8.66 -5.56
C ALA A 105 8.07 8.05 -5.76
N PHE A 106 7.86 7.33 -6.86
CA PHE A 106 6.62 6.61 -7.11
C PHE A 106 6.39 5.52 -6.07
N LEU A 107 7.42 4.72 -5.75
CA LEU A 107 7.32 3.70 -4.73
C LEU A 107 7.03 4.29 -3.35
N LEU A 108 7.66 5.41 -2.99
CA LEU A 108 7.40 6.11 -1.74
C LEU A 108 5.94 6.60 -1.66
N TYR A 109 5.40 7.14 -2.75
CA TYR A 109 3.99 7.53 -2.82
C TYR A 109 3.05 6.34 -2.58
N ILE A 110 3.32 5.19 -3.21
CA ILE A 110 2.51 3.98 -3.07
C ILE A 110 2.64 3.36 -1.69
N SER A 111 3.81 3.44 -1.08
CA SER A 111 4.11 2.77 0.19
C SER A 111 3.21 3.20 1.36
N ASP A 112 2.61 4.39 1.31
CA ASP A 112 1.62 4.85 2.30
C ASP A 112 0.22 4.22 2.08
N MET A 113 0.01 3.60 0.92
CA MET A 113 -1.29 3.02 0.60
C MET A 113 -1.47 1.64 1.25
N GLY A 114 -2.48 1.50 2.09
CA GLY A 114 -2.88 0.21 2.63
C GLY A 114 -2.36 -0.15 4.03
N LEU A 115 -1.35 0.52 4.55
CA LEU A 115 -0.81 0.27 5.90
C LEU A 115 -1.88 0.42 6.98
N LEU A 116 -2.63 1.52 6.96
CA LEU A 116 -3.75 1.75 7.87
C LEU A 116 -4.84 0.68 7.74
N ALA A 117 -5.09 0.19 6.52
CA ALA A 117 -6.10 -0.84 6.31
C ALA A 117 -5.72 -2.15 6.98
N ALA A 118 -4.45 -2.57 6.95
CA ALA A 118 -3.98 -3.78 7.64
C ALA A 118 -4.13 -3.65 9.16
N ALA A 119 -3.82 -2.49 9.75
CA ALA A 119 -4.03 -2.22 11.16
C ALA A 119 -5.52 -2.23 11.55
N ASN A 120 -6.37 -1.63 10.72
CA ASN A 120 -7.80 -1.56 10.93
C ASN A 120 -8.48 -2.94 10.81
N ASN A 121 -8.01 -3.79 9.91
CA ASN A 121 -8.52 -5.15 9.73
C ASN A 121 -8.52 -5.93 11.03
N SER A 122 -7.45 -5.84 11.82
CA SER A 122 -7.29 -6.60 13.06
C SER A 122 -8.32 -6.26 14.14
N VAL A 123 -8.86 -5.05 14.10
CA VAL A 123 -9.87 -4.54 15.06
C VAL A 123 -11.27 -4.44 14.48
N GLY A 124 -11.45 -4.77 13.19
CA GLY A 124 -12.75 -4.83 12.54
C GLY A 124 -13.37 -3.46 12.27
N VAL A 125 -12.54 -2.50 11.87
CA VAL A 125 -12.97 -1.16 11.43
C VAL A 125 -12.44 -0.86 10.04
N ASN A 126 -13.01 0.14 9.39
CA ASN A 126 -12.51 0.66 8.13
C ASN A 126 -12.71 2.19 8.09
N PHE A 127 -12.29 2.84 7.01
CA PHE A 127 -12.41 4.29 6.88
C PHE A 127 -13.86 4.81 6.73
N LEU A 128 -14.86 3.92 6.51
CA LEU A 128 -16.29 4.26 6.55
C LEU A 128 -16.87 4.16 7.96
N THR A 129 -16.09 3.68 8.93
CA THR A 129 -16.56 3.55 10.32
C THR A 129 -16.80 4.93 10.91
N LYS A 130 -18.03 5.18 11.36
CA LYS A 130 -18.43 6.46 11.96
C LYS A 130 -17.60 6.78 13.20
N ASN A 131 -17.25 8.05 13.37
CA ASN A 131 -16.47 8.56 14.50
C ASN A 131 -15.06 7.99 14.63
N LEU A 132 -14.52 7.40 13.55
CA LEU A 132 -13.13 6.98 13.46
C LEU A 132 -12.36 7.99 12.62
N GLN A 133 -11.29 8.54 13.19
CA GLN A 133 -10.31 9.34 12.48
C GLN A 133 -8.97 8.62 12.53
N ASN A 134 -8.42 8.34 11.37
CA ASN A 134 -7.11 7.73 11.21
C ASN A 134 -6.16 8.71 10.52
N ALA A 135 -4.91 8.75 10.98
CA ALA A 135 -3.84 9.49 10.34
C ALA A 135 -2.52 8.76 10.53
N SER A 136 -1.67 8.84 9.52
CA SER A 136 -0.28 8.36 9.64
C SER A 136 0.50 9.33 10.52
N LEU A 137 1.29 8.81 11.46
CA LEU A 137 2.16 9.57 12.34
C LEU A 137 3.61 9.54 11.89
N ASP A 138 4.06 8.35 11.51
CA ASP A 138 5.42 8.06 11.07
C ASP A 138 5.38 7.24 9.81
N HIS A 139 6.35 7.43 8.93
CA HIS A 139 6.58 6.59 7.77
C HIS A 139 8.08 6.43 7.55
N ALA A 140 8.56 5.19 7.43
CA ALA A 140 9.96 4.89 7.17
C ALA A 140 10.06 3.91 6.00
N MET A 141 11.09 4.08 5.17
CA MET A 141 11.29 3.28 3.97
C MET A 141 12.76 3.01 3.72
N TRP A 142 13.07 1.80 3.25
CA TRP A 142 14.41 1.36 2.88
C TRP A 142 14.42 0.84 1.46
N PHE A 143 15.25 1.41 0.61
CA PHE A 143 15.45 1.00 -0.77
C PHE A 143 16.70 0.10 -0.84
N HIS A 144 16.48 -1.18 -1.06
CA HIS A 144 17.56 -2.18 -1.08
C HIS A 144 18.13 -2.46 -2.47
N ARG A 145 17.39 -2.10 -3.52
CA ARG A 145 17.74 -2.39 -4.92
C ARG A 145 17.29 -1.27 -5.85
N GLU A 146 17.84 -1.29 -7.06
CA GLU A 146 17.28 -0.52 -8.17
C GLU A 146 15.91 -1.08 -8.54
N LEU A 147 15.00 -0.19 -8.94
CA LEU A 147 13.60 -0.46 -9.20
C LEU A 147 13.31 -0.42 -10.70
N ASP A 148 12.39 -1.28 -11.11
CA ASP A 148 11.58 -1.10 -12.31
C ASP A 148 10.13 -1.49 -11.95
N LEU A 149 9.27 -0.51 -11.83
CA LEU A 149 7.87 -0.64 -11.39
C LEU A 149 6.88 -0.59 -12.57
N ASN A 150 7.36 -0.86 -13.80
CA ASN A 150 6.52 -0.86 -15.00
C ASN A 150 5.69 -2.13 -15.21
N GLY A 151 5.72 -3.04 -14.26
CA GLY A 151 4.90 -4.26 -14.25
C GLY A 151 4.09 -4.39 -12.98
N TRP A 152 3.50 -5.55 -12.78
CA TRP A 152 2.88 -5.88 -11.50
C TRP A 152 3.93 -6.08 -10.42
N PHE A 153 3.68 -5.49 -9.26
CA PHE A 153 4.43 -5.77 -8.04
C PHE A 153 3.46 -6.03 -6.89
N LEU A 154 3.88 -6.90 -5.99
CA LEU A 154 3.09 -7.28 -4.83
C LEU A 154 3.52 -6.44 -3.63
N TYR A 155 2.56 -5.77 -3.01
CA TYR A 155 2.72 -5.11 -1.72
C TYR A 155 2.08 -5.98 -0.64
N SER A 156 2.92 -6.57 0.20
CA SER A 156 2.52 -7.43 1.32
C SER A 156 2.71 -6.68 2.62
N ILE A 157 1.62 -6.47 3.35
CA ILE A 157 1.56 -5.68 4.58
C ILE A 157 1.10 -6.56 5.72
N GLU A 158 1.71 -6.38 6.89
CA GLU A 158 1.29 -6.98 8.14
C GLU A 158 1.15 -5.93 9.24
N SER A 159 0.25 -6.16 10.19
CA SER A 159 0.07 -5.30 11.36
C SER A 159 0.12 -6.13 12.64
N PRO A 160 1.29 -6.24 13.26
CA PRO A 160 1.47 -7.10 14.45
C PRO A 160 0.77 -6.56 15.70
N ILE A 161 0.46 -5.27 15.76
CA ILE A 161 -0.16 -4.68 16.94
C ILE A 161 -1.04 -3.47 16.61
N THR A 162 -2.23 -3.44 17.23
CA THR A 162 -3.10 -2.25 17.30
C THR A 162 -3.54 -2.11 18.76
N ARG A 163 -3.10 -1.06 19.44
CA ARG A 163 -3.38 -0.81 20.85
C ARG A 163 -3.26 0.68 21.21
N ASN A 164 -4.02 1.13 22.21
CA ASN A 164 -3.97 2.51 22.72
C ASN A 164 -4.14 3.58 21.60
N ALA A 165 -5.14 3.39 20.75
CA ALA A 165 -5.41 4.24 19.60
C ALA A 165 -4.23 4.39 18.61
N ARG A 166 -3.33 3.43 18.56
CA ARG A 166 -2.21 3.36 17.62
C ARG A 166 -2.16 1.99 16.97
N GLY A 167 -1.86 1.94 15.67
CA GLY A 167 -1.56 0.74 14.93
C GLY A 167 -0.14 0.81 14.38
N PHE A 168 0.58 -0.30 14.42
CA PHE A 168 1.83 -0.44 13.70
C PHE A 168 1.60 -1.39 12.52
N ALA A 169 2.09 -1.01 11.36
CA ALA A 169 2.09 -1.86 10.18
C ALA A 169 3.44 -1.78 9.47
N SER A 170 3.86 -2.89 8.91
CA SER A 170 5.05 -2.97 8.08
C SER A 170 4.73 -3.71 6.79
N GLY A 171 5.47 -3.42 5.72
CA GLY A 171 5.23 -4.06 4.45
C GLY A 171 6.49 -4.31 3.65
N SER A 172 6.41 -5.27 2.76
CA SER A 172 7.44 -5.57 1.78
C SER A 172 6.88 -5.48 0.37
N ILE A 173 7.66 -4.91 -0.53
CA ILE A 173 7.31 -4.80 -1.94
C ILE A 173 8.17 -5.78 -2.72
N SER A 174 7.50 -6.66 -3.48
CA SER A 174 8.11 -7.68 -4.30
C SER A 174 7.79 -7.41 -5.76
N VAL A 175 8.83 -7.26 -6.58
CA VAL A 175 8.70 -7.06 -8.02
C VAL A 175 8.92 -8.40 -8.71
N SER A 176 7.95 -8.86 -9.48
CA SER A 176 8.04 -10.10 -10.23
C SER A 176 8.38 -9.79 -11.69
N TYR A 177 9.65 -9.96 -12.06
CA TYR A 177 10.02 -10.09 -13.46
C TYR A 177 10.03 -11.57 -13.83
N THR A 178 9.73 -11.87 -15.05
CA THR A 178 9.78 -13.24 -15.60
C THR A 178 11.13 -13.93 -15.42
N HIS A 179 12.17 -13.22 -15.03
CA HIS A 179 13.51 -13.75 -14.81
C HIS A 179 14.30 -13.21 -13.61
N LEU A 180 13.78 -12.20 -12.85
CA LEU A 180 14.47 -11.65 -11.68
C LEU A 180 13.43 -11.26 -10.61
N ARG A 181 13.60 -11.75 -9.40
CA ARG A 181 12.78 -11.38 -8.24
C ARG A 181 13.53 -10.35 -7.40
N ALA A 182 12.97 -9.17 -7.26
CA ALA A 182 13.44 -8.16 -6.33
C ALA A 182 12.45 -8.02 -5.18
N HIS A 183 12.95 -7.83 -3.96
CA HIS A 183 12.13 -7.62 -2.77
C HIS A 183 12.61 -6.36 -2.04
N GLU A 184 11.68 -5.53 -1.61
CA GLU A 184 11.96 -4.37 -0.78
C GLU A 184 11.12 -4.43 0.49
N THR A 185 11.70 -4.00 1.60
CA THR A 185 11.04 -4.01 2.89
C THR A 185 10.79 -2.57 3.34
N LEU A 186 9.55 -2.29 3.68
CA LEU A 186 9.09 -1.07 4.34
C LEU A 186 8.87 -1.37 5.81
N ARG A 187 9.33 -0.50 6.71
CA ARG A 187 9.05 -0.60 8.15
C ARG A 187 8.57 0.73 8.69
#